data_c8242b4e05bd5e4a0d4582846e1e5be7
#
_entry.id   c8242b4e05bd5e4a0d4582846e1e5be7
#
_cell.length_a   1.000
_cell.length_b   1.000
_cell.length_c   1.000
_cell.angle_alpha   90.00
_cell.angle_beta   90.00
_cell.angle_gamma   90.00
#
_symmetry.space_group_name_H-M   'P 1'
#
loop_
_entity.id
_entity.type
_entity.pdbx_description
1 polymer ?
#
loop_
_entity_poly.entity_id
_entity_poly.type
_entity_poly.pdbx_seq_one_letter_code
_entity_poly.pdbx_strand_id
1 'polypeptide(L)'
;MTSPYIDEERWPRLVAAPHSRFMGRRAEAVTARMEALLSSHGIALDAGTVPHMVVRDGQVIDRVVAEGWLGLAEGYMAGEWSAEPLPEVLGALMDQPFEGKFGEFFARRTTKRRGPVPGELPEALVELYAGATRATGAAQFNSASRTSAHEEGIDFTWFGEPDPVERLDLDDAQRRRITTMLDEAEVGPGDRVLEMPSSGGQLAVQAAKRGARVDVLTSDEDHADAVRARVHTAGVGGAVNVEVIAGPVPSPRQWSGRYEAIFSVERMETLGLGGLSHYLKAVDRMLSDDGLAVIQSIIATDEMRETARESLDVMRAYVWPALEYPTVQQVREAAAEYTQLAVVAENNLSAHLRATLPLWRANFLSRERQAAAAGFDPVFRHLWDYQLALHEALATAEDIGCVQFVLAPK
;
A
#
# COMPACT_ATOMS: atom_id res chain seq x y z
N MET A 1 -29.77 -1.41 14.52
CA MET A 1 -29.35 -0.70 15.78
C MET A 1 -27.92 -0.28 15.54
N THR A 2 -27.63 1.03 15.64
CA THR A 2 -26.26 1.56 15.47
C THR A 2 -25.34 0.89 16.49
N SER A 3 -24.21 0.38 16.03
CA SER A 3 -23.21 -0.22 16.93
C SER A 3 -22.73 0.84 17.92
N PRO A 4 -22.73 0.57 19.24
CA PRO A 4 -22.34 1.55 20.27
C PRO A 4 -20.86 2.00 20.18
N TYR A 5 -20.14 1.51 19.19
CA TYR A 5 -18.70 1.77 19.01
C TYR A 5 -18.40 2.78 17.90
N ILE A 6 -19.43 3.25 17.15
CA ILE A 6 -19.23 4.15 16.01
C ILE A 6 -19.36 5.60 16.52
N ASP A 7 -18.26 6.34 16.43
CA ASP A 7 -18.26 7.79 16.62
C ASP A 7 -18.88 8.46 15.38
N GLU A 8 -20.05 9.05 15.54
CA GLU A 8 -20.84 9.65 14.46
C GLU A 8 -20.15 10.87 13.82
N GLU A 9 -19.35 11.61 14.59
CA GLU A 9 -18.63 12.76 14.06
C GLU A 9 -17.45 12.32 13.19
N ARG A 10 -16.75 11.26 13.61
CA ARG A 10 -15.59 10.73 12.91
C ARG A 10 -15.99 9.83 11.72
N TRP A 11 -17.05 9.03 11.89
CA TRP A 11 -17.48 8.02 10.92
C TRP A 11 -18.95 8.19 10.48
N PRO A 12 -19.35 9.36 9.97
CA PRO A 12 -20.76 9.66 9.67
C PRO A 12 -21.40 8.72 8.64
N ARG A 13 -20.61 8.11 7.76
CA ARG A 13 -21.10 7.16 6.75
C ARG A 13 -21.47 5.81 7.33
N LEU A 14 -20.88 5.43 8.47
CA LEU A 14 -21.08 4.12 9.09
C LEU A 14 -22.30 4.07 10.02
N VAL A 15 -22.85 5.22 10.41
CA VAL A 15 -23.97 5.33 11.37
C VAL A 15 -25.23 4.61 10.86
N ALA A 16 -25.50 4.71 9.56
CA ALA A 16 -26.65 4.04 8.95
C ALA A 16 -26.32 3.60 7.50
N ALA A 17 -26.80 2.44 7.11
CA ALA A 17 -26.73 2.01 5.72
C ALA A 17 -27.62 2.88 4.82
N PRO A 18 -27.24 3.13 3.56
CA PRO A 18 -28.10 3.82 2.61
C PRO A 18 -29.40 3.04 2.38
N HIS A 19 -30.54 3.70 2.55
CA HIS A 19 -31.85 3.08 2.33
C HIS A 19 -32.55 3.61 1.06
N SER A 20 -33.05 2.73 0.22
CA SER A 20 -33.88 3.04 -0.95
C SER A 20 -35.06 2.05 -1.05
N ARG A 21 -36.23 2.56 -1.45
CA ARG A 21 -37.45 1.76 -1.63
C ARG A 21 -37.33 0.64 -2.68
N PHE A 22 -36.30 0.66 -3.51
CA PHE A 22 -36.08 -0.32 -4.58
C PHE A 22 -35.00 -1.37 -4.25
N MET A 23 -34.48 -1.39 -2.99
CA MET A 23 -33.37 -2.25 -2.61
C MET A 23 -33.74 -3.73 -2.44
N GLY A 24 -34.97 -4.08 -2.06
CA GLY A 24 -35.35 -5.46 -1.69
C GLY A 24 -34.98 -6.54 -2.70
N ARG A 25 -35.37 -6.38 -3.99
CA ARG A 25 -35.03 -7.37 -5.04
C ARG A 25 -33.53 -7.41 -5.35
N ARG A 26 -32.85 -6.28 -5.21
CA ARG A 26 -31.39 -6.21 -5.41
C ARG A 26 -30.67 -6.85 -4.23
N ALA A 27 -31.15 -6.66 -3.01
CA ALA A 27 -30.61 -7.30 -1.82
C ALA A 27 -30.68 -8.83 -1.93
N GLU A 28 -31.82 -9.38 -2.36
CA GLU A 28 -31.97 -10.83 -2.63
C GLU A 28 -30.95 -11.31 -3.68
N ALA A 29 -30.77 -10.57 -4.77
CA ALA A 29 -29.83 -10.92 -5.84
C ALA A 29 -28.36 -10.85 -5.37
N VAL A 30 -27.98 -9.82 -4.60
CA VAL A 30 -26.63 -9.68 -4.03
C VAL A 30 -26.37 -10.80 -3.03
N THR A 31 -27.31 -11.09 -2.13
CA THR A 31 -27.18 -12.18 -1.16
C THR A 31 -26.98 -13.52 -1.88
N ALA A 32 -27.86 -13.86 -2.84
CA ALA A 32 -27.73 -15.11 -3.59
C ALA A 32 -26.40 -15.19 -4.36
N ARG A 33 -25.89 -14.07 -4.85
CA ARG A 33 -24.59 -14.01 -5.53
C ARG A 33 -23.44 -14.25 -4.57
N MET A 34 -23.43 -13.58 -3.42
CA MET A 34 -22.43 -13.79 -2.38
C MET A 34 -22.42 -15.24 -1.89
N GLU A 35 -23.61 -15.80 -1.63
CA GLU A 35 -23.77 -17.21 -1.26
C GLU A 35 -23.17 -18.16 -2.31
N ALA A 36 -23.47 -17.93 -3.58
CA ALA A 36 -22.96 -18.75 -4.68
C ALA A 36 -21.43 -18.66 -4.79
N LEU A 37 -20.85 -17.46 -4.68
CA LEU A 37 -19.41 -17.24 -4.72
C LEU A 37 -18.70 -17.93 -3.55
N LEU A 38 -19.17 -17.71 -2.32
CA LEU A 38 -18.58 -18.32 -1.13
C LEU A 38 -18.70 -19.86 -1.18
N SER A 39 -19.88 -20.38 -1.55
CA SER A 39 -20.11 -21.81 -1.68
C SER A 39 -19.22 -22.47 -2.73
N SER A 40 -18.92 -21.77 -3.86
CA SER A 40 -18.03 -22.31 -4.90
C SER A 40 -16.58 -22.48 -4.42
N HIS A 41 -16.19 -21.74 -3.37
CA HIS A 41 -14.89 -21.83 -2.70
C HIS A 41 -14.92 -22.65 -1.41
N GLY A 42 -16.04 -23.33 -1.11
CA GLY A 42 -16.17 -24.11 0.12
C GLY A 42 -16.25 -23.27 1.40
N ILE A 43 -16.57 -21.97 1.29
CA ILE A 43 -16.70 -21.06 2.41
C ILE A 43 -18.14 -21.11 2.93
N ALA A 44 -18.30 -21.38 4.22
CA ALA A 44 -19.60 -21.43 4.87
C ALA A 44 -20.14 -20.00 5.15
N LEU A 45 -21.44 -19.80 4.90
CA LEU A 45 -22.21 -18.70 5.49
C LEU A 45 -22.75 -19.19 6.83
N ASP A 46 -22.46 -18.43 7.89
CA ASP A 46 -22.74 -18.80 9.28
C ASP A 46 -21.71 -19.72 9.97
N ALA A 47 -21.50 -19.42 11.25
CA ALA A 47 -20.46 -19.96 12.09
C ALA A 47 -20.51 -21.49 12.23
N GLY A 48 -19.43 -22.14 11.88
CA GLY A 48 -19.33 -23.59 12.11
C GLY A 48 -17.95 -24.11 11.78
N THR A 49 -17.58 -24.10 10.52
CA THR A 49 -16.29 -24.62 10.03
C THR A 49 -15.54 -23.50 9.28
N VAL A 50 -14.26 -23.36 9.58
CA VAL A 50 -13.35 -22.48 8.84
C VAL A 50 -13.02 -23.13 7.48
N PRO A 51 -13.06 -22.41 6.35
CA PRO A 51 -13.34 -20.98 6.22
C PRO A 51 -14.82 -20.60 6.29
N HIS A 52 -15.11 -19.42 6.87
CA HIS A 52 -16.50 -18.94 6.97
C HIS A 52 -16.63 -17.41 6.94
N MET A 53 -17.82 -16.94 6.56
CA MET A 53 -18.28 -15.56 6.70
C MET A 53 -19.53 -15.54 7.57
N VAL A 54 -19.60 -14.62 8.53
CA VAL A 54 -20.74 -14.44 9.42
C VAL A 54 -21.34 -13.06 9.23
N VAL A 55 -22.58 -12.98 8.77
CA VAL A 55 -23.37 -11.76 8.70
C VAL A 55 -24.08 -11.56 10.04
N ARG A 56 -23.77 -10.48 10.76
CA ARG A 56 -24.34 -10.13 12.05
C ARG A 56 -25.47 -9.10 11.95
N ASP A 57 -25.41 -8.24 10.94
CA ASP A 57 -26.43 -7.24 10.64
C ASP A 57 -26.67 -7.18 9.14
N GLY A 58 -27.93 -7.36 8.71
CA GLY A 58 -28.32 -7.32 7.31
C GLY A 58 -28.07 -5.97 6.62
N GLN A 59 -27.76 -4.91 7.36
CA GLN A 59 -27.39 -3.62 6.78
C GLN A 59 -26.18 -3.71 5.83
N VAL A 60 -25.28 -4.68 6.02
CA VAL A 60 -24.17 -4.92 5.09
C VAL A 60 -24.67 -5.17 3.65
N ILE A 61 -25.77 -5.88 3.48
CA ILE A 61 -26.35 -6.14 2.14
C ILE A 61 -26.86 -4.84 1.52
N ASP A 62 -27.53 -4.00 2.31
CA ASP A 62 -27.97 -2.69 1.86
C ASP A 62 -26.79 -1.80 1.43
N ARG A 63 -25.66 -1.85 2.18
CA ARG A 63 -24.41 -1.16 1.81
C ARG A 63 -23.83 -1.70 0.51
N VAL A 64 -23.74 -3.02 0.35
CA VAL A 64 -23.22 -3.66 -0.89
C VAL A 64 -24.09 -3.29 -2.09
N VAL A 65 -25.43 -3.32 -1.95
CA VAL A 65 -26.35 -2.90 -3.00
C VAL A 65 -26.15 -1.43 -3.39
N ALA A 66 -25.85 -0.57 -2.42
CA ALA A 66 -25.68 0.87 -2.66
C ALA A 66 -24.31 1.23 -3.23
N GLU A 67 -23.25 0.60 -2.76
CA GLU A 67 -21.86 1.06 -2.95
C GLU A 67 -20.86 -0.09 -3.24
N GLY A 68 -21.34 -1.28 -3.55
CA GLY A 68 -20.50 -2.42 -3.95
C GLY A 68 -19.41 -2.76 -2.92
N TRP A 69 -18.16 -2.82 -3.35
CA TRP A 69 -17.00 -3.13 -2.52
C TRP A 69 -16.79 -2.15 -1.37
N LEU A 70 -17.04 -0.85 -1.60
CA LEU A 70 -16.97 0.13 -0.52
C LEU A 70 -18.01 -0.17 0.57
N GLY A 71 -19.23 -0.54 0.17
CA GLY A 71 -20.28 -0.93 1.11
C GLY A 71 -19.94 -2.19 1.91
N LEU A 72 -19.31 -3.19 1.26
CA LEU A 72 -18.83 -4.39 1.94
C LEU A 72 -17.79 -4.05 3.02
N ALA A 73 -16.80 -3.22 2.67
CA ALA A 73 -15.76 -2.78 3.58
C ALA A 73 -16.32 -1.93 4.74
N GLU A 74 -17.25 -1.00 4.46
CA GLU A 74 -17.93 -0.20 5.49
C GLU A 74 -18.72 -1.08 6.46
N GLY A 75 -19.37 -2.14 5.96
CA GLY A 75 -20.04 -3.15 6.79
C GLY A 75 -19.06 -3.88 7.72
N TYR A 76 -17.85 -4.22 7.24
CA TYR A 76 -16.80 -4.80 8.08
C TYR A 76 -16.33 -3.81 9.15
N MET A 77 -16.06 -2.58 8.75
CA MET A 77 -15.66 -1.51 9.68
C MET A 77 -16.70 -1.27 10.77
N ALA A 78 -17.98 -1.36 10.43
CA ALA A 78 -19.10 -1.23 11.37
C ALA A 78 -19.34 -2.50 12.22
N GLY A 79 -18.66 -3.61 11.94
CA GLY A 79 -18.84 -4.90 12.63
C GLY A 79 -20.12 -5.64 12.21
N GLU A 80 -20.71 -5.29 11.08
CA GLU A 80 -21.93 -5.92 10.53
C GLU A 80 -21.67 -7.33 10.03
N TRP A 81 -20.43 -7.67 9.70
CA TRP A 81 -19.99 -9.01 9.33
C TRP A 81 -18.55 -9.28 9.77
N SER A 82 -18.17 -10.53 9.76
CA SER A 82 -16.80 -10.99 10.00
C SER A 82 -16.50 -12.24 9.18
N ALA A 83 -15.24 -12.57 8.99
CA ALA A 83 -14.80 -13.76 8.27
C ALA A 83 -13.50 -14.33 8.86
N GLU A 84 -13.30 -15.62 8.68
CA GLU A 84 -12.09 -16.32 9.09
C GLU A 84 -11.75 -17.45 8.09
N PRO A 85 -10.60 -17.40 7.41
CA PRO A 85 -9.66 -16.28 7.28
C PRO A 85 -10.24 -15.16 6.39
N LEU A 86 -10.08 -13.91 6.80
CA LEU A 86 -10.61 -12.76 6.05
C LEU A 86 -10.03 -12.64 4.62
N PRO A 87 -8.71 -12.82 4.38
CA PRO A 87 -8.15 -12.74 3.02
C PRO A 87 -8.76 -13.75 2.06
N GLU A 88 -8.98 -14.98 2.50
CA GLU A 88 -9.56 -16.05 1.67
C GLU A 88 -11.00 -15.72 1.26
N VAL A 89 -11.81 -15.20 2.20
CA VAL A 89 -13.18 -14.76 1.93
C VAL A 89 -13.21 -13.58 0.96
N LEU A 90 -12.32 -12.60 1.12
CA LEU A 90 -12.20 -11.47 0.19
C LEU A 90 -11.78 -11.94 -1.20
N GLY A 91 -10.82 -12.86 -1.30
CA GLY A 91 -10.39 -13.46 -2.56
C GLY A 91 -11.53 -14.13 -3.31
N ALA A 92 -12.32 -14.96 -2.62
CA ALA A 92 -13.48 -15.63 -3.19
C ALA A 92 -14.55 -14.66 -3.70
N LEU A 93 -14.81 -13.58 -2.94
CA LEU A 93 -15.78 -12.56 -3.34
C LEU A 93 -15.32 -11.73 -4.55
N MET A 94 -14.01 -11.66 -4.83
CA MET A 94 -13.45 -10.93 -5.98
C MET A 94 -13.56 -11.68 -7.31
N ASP A 95 -13.90 -12.96 -7.32
CA ASP A 95 -13.95 -13.73 -8.57
C ASP A 95 -15.00 -13.25 -9.56
N GLN A 96 -16.06 -12.61 -9.07
CA GLN A 96 -17.09 -12.04 -9.92
C GLN A 96 -17.73 -10.81 -9.27
N PRO A 97 -18.20 -9.85 -10.06
CA PRO A 97 -18.85 -8.64 -9.53
C PRO A 97 -20.16 -9.01 -8.80
N PHE A 98 -20.46 -8.28 -7.72
CA PHE A 98 -21.71 -8.44 -6.96
C PHE A 98 -22.93 -8.08 -7.79
N GLU A 99 -22.81 -7.12 -8.71
CA GLU A 99 -23.90 -6.59 -9.49
C GLU A 99 -23.82 -7.02 -10.96
N GLY A 100 -24.99 -7.21 -11.60
CA GLY A 100 -25.09 -7.29 -13.06
C GLY A 100 -24.85 -5.92 -13.70
N LYS A 101 -24.68 -5.89 -15.03
CA LYS A 101 -24.28 -4.74 -15.87
C LYS A 101 -24.96 -3.36 -15.63
N PHE A 102 -25.98 -3.28 -14.78
CA PHE A 102 -26.67 -2.02 -14.44
C PHE A 102 -26.10 -1.30 -13.19
N GLY A 103 -25.31 -1.97 -12.35
CA GLY A 103 -24.70 -1.37 -11.14
C GLY A 103 -23.58 -0.41 -11.42
N GLU A 104 -22.79 -0.64 -12.49
CA GLU A 104 -21.66 0.20 -12.88
C GLU A 104 -21.99 1.68 -13.05
N PHE A 105 -23.23 2.02 -13.46
CA PHE A 105 -23.64 3.40 -13.72
C PHE A 105 -23.83 4.22 -12.44
N PHE A 106 -24.17 3.59 -11.32
CA PHE A 106 -24.39 4.26 -10.03
C PHE A 106 -23.14 4.30 -9.16
N ALA A 107 -22.34 3.25 -9.14
CA ALA A 107 -21.09 3.17 -8.38
C ALA A 107 -20.09 4.25 -8.84
N ARG A 108 -19.94 4.48 -10.14
CA ARG A 108 -19.04 5.53 -10.70
C ARG A 108 -19.41 6.97 -10.30
N ARG A 109 -20.60 7.22 -9.78
CA ARG A 109 -21.04 8.57 -9.38
C ARG A 109 -20.64 8.97 -7.97
N THR A 110 -20.35 8.01 -7.10
CA THR A 110 -20.07 8.27 -5.68
C THR A 110 -18.58 8.42 -5.36
N THR A 111 -17.69 7.96 -6.22
CA THR A 111 -16.23 7.96 -6.03
C THR A 111 -15.53 9.31 -6.23
N LYS A 112 -16.24 10.38 -6.64
CA LYS A 112 -15.68 11.73 -6.74
C LYS A 112 -15.70 12.46 -5.39
N ARG A 113 -15.13 11.91 -4.35
CA ARG A 113 -14.84 12.66 -3.12
C ARG A 113 -13.39 13.08 -3.08
N ARG A 114 -13.14 14.37 -3.17
CA ARG A 114 -11.88 15.01 -2.79
C ARG A 114 -11.84 15.05 -1.26
N GLY A 115 -11.34 14.01 -0.64
CA GLY A 115 -10.80 14.13 0.71
C GLY A 115 -9.48 14.90 0.68
N PRO A 116 -8.97 15.38 1.84
CA PRO A 116 -7.62 15.88 1.91
C PRO A 116 -6.69 14.78 1.40
N VAL A 117 -5.66 15.16 0.62
CA VAL A 117 -4.61 14.22 0.23
C VAL A 117 -3.90 13.83 1.53
N PRO A 118 -4.02 12.60 2.00
CA PRO A 118 -3.32 12.21 3.21
C PRO A 118 -1.82 12.23 2.96
N GLY A 119 -1.10 12.64 3.97
CA GLY A 119 0.35 12.53 4.03
C GLY A 119 0.82 11.07 4.10
N GLU A 120 1.96 10.88 4.69
CA GLU A 120 2.48 9.58 5.07
C GLU A 120 1.59 8.96 6.18
N LEU A 121 1.69 7.64 6.34
CA LEU A 121 0.98 6.96 7.43
C LEU A 121 1.53 7.43 8.80
N PRO A 122 0.66 7.60 9.81
CA PRO A 122 1.11 7.97 11.15
C PRO A 122 2.16 6.99 11.68
N GLU A 123 3.25 7.49 12.25
CA GLU A 123 4.34 6.67 12.79
C GLU A 123 3.81 5.63 13.82
N ALA A 124 2.86 6.06 14.68
CA ALA A 124 2.23 5.16 15.64
C ALA A 124 1.50 3.98 14.98
N LEU A 125 0.96 4.17 13.78
CA LEU A 125 0.35 3.08 13.01
C LEU A 125 1.40 2.17 12.40
N VAL A 126 2.44 2.74 11.79
CA VAL A 126 3.56 1.98 11.20
C VAL A 126 4.22 1.10 12.24
N GLU A 127 4.43 1.60 13.46
CA GLU A 127 4.98 0.83 14.57
C GLU A 127 4.17 -0.44 14.89
N LEU A 128 2.86 -0.42 14.69
CA LEU A 128 1.99 -1.55 15.01
C LEU A 128 2.16 -2.74 14.05
N TYR A 129 2.52 -2.51 12.79
CA TYR A 129 2.57 -3.60 11.80
C TYR A 129 3.96 -3.83 11.18
N ALA A 130 4.77 -2.79 10.97
CA ALA A 130 6.00 -2.87 10.19
C ALA A 130 7.22 -3.47 10.93
N GLY A 131 7.08 -3.82 12.21
CA GLY A 131 8.18 -4.35 13.01
C GLY A 131 9.08 -3.28 13.64
N ALA A 132 10.22 -3.66 14.20
CA ALA A 132 11.11 -2.78 14.95
C ALA A 132 11.89 -1.81 14.05
N THR A 133 12.13 -2.16 12.80
CA THR A 133 12.73 -1.24 11.81
C THR A 133 11.82 -0.07 11.47
N ARG A 134 10.50 -0.21 11.66
CA ARG A 134 9.46 0.75 11.26
C ARG A 134 9.61 1.21 9.80
N ALA A 135 10.29 0.40 8.97
CA ALA A 135 10.42 0.66 7.56
C ALA A 135 9.13 0.25 6.83
N THR A 136 8.55 1.18 6.11
CA THR A 136 7.38 0.90 5.26
C THR A 136 7.80 0.19 3.97
N GLY A 137 6.84 -0.42 3.29
CA GLY A 137 7.03 -1.13 2.04
C GLY A 137 7.35 -2.62 2.18
N ALA A 138 7.04 -3.38 1.13
CA ALA A 138 7.26 -4.82 1.07
C ALA A 138 8.71 -5.18 1.40
N ALA A 139 8.90 -6.16 2.27
CA ALA A 139 10.22 -6.62 2.71
C ALA A 139 10.86 -7.54 1.65
N GLN A 140 12.17 -7.76 1.75
CA GLN A 140 12.90 -8.72 0.90
C GLN A 140 13.48 -9.84 1.78
N PHE A 141 12.84 -10.98 1.80
CA PHE A 141 13.29 -12.15 2.53
C PHE A 141 14.42 -12.91 1.81
N ASN A 142 14.98 -13.92 2.45
CA ASN A 142 15.82 -14.89 1.73
C ASN A 142 14.94 -15.71 0.78
N SER A 143 15.46 -16.00 -0.40
CA SER A 143 14.86 -16.96 -1.32
C SER A 143 15.94 -17.81 -1.95
N ALA A 144 15.63 -19.08 -2.17
CA ALA A 144 16.56 -20.03 -2.76
C ALA A 144 16.78 -19.81 -4.28
N SER A 145 15.88 -19.08 -4.93
CA SER A 145 15.93 -18.86 -6.37
C SER A 145 15.96 -17.36 -6.72
N ARG A 146 16.84 -17.04 -7.66
CA ARG A 146 16.92 -15.74 -8.31
C ARG A 146 17.16 -15.97 -9.79
N THR A 147 16.33 -15.40 -10.64
CA THR A 147 16.49 -15.46 -12.09
C THR A 147 16.75 -14.07 -12.63
N SER A 148 17.69 -13.92 -13.55
CA SER A 148 17.99 -12.64 -14.19
C SER A 148 17.98 -12.80 -15.71
N ALA A 149 17.55 -11.75 -16.42
CA ALA A 149 17.60 -11.63 -17.86
C ALA A 149 17.96 -10.19 -18.23
N HIS A 150 18.44 -9.98 -19.44
CA HIS A 150 18.66 -8.65 -20.02
C HIS A 150 17.91 -8.59 -21.36
N GLU A 151 16.93 -7.72 -21.46
CA GLU A 151 16.09 -7.57 -22.65
C GLU A 151 15.86 -6.08 -22.93
N GLU A 152 15.96 -5.67 -24.18
CA GLU A 152 15.69 -4.28 -24.63
C GLU A 152 16.43 -3.19 -23.83
N GLY A 153 17.61 -3.49 -23.29
CA GLY A 153 18.40 -2.57 -22.49
C GLY A 153 17.96 -2.45 -21.02
N ILE A 154 17.10 -3.35 -20.56
CA ILE A 154 16.64 -3.43 -19.17
C ILE A 154 17.14 -4.73 -18.55
N ASP A 155 17.71 -4.61 -17.35
CA ASP A 155 18.07 -5.75 -16.51
C ASP A 155 16.87 -6.20 -15.67
N PHE A 156 16.45 -7.44 -15.84
CA PHE A 156 15.34 -8.02 -15.08
C PHE A 156 15.88 -8.96 -14.01
N THR A 157 15.38 -8.82 -12.79
CA THR A 157 15.63 -9.77 -11.71
C THR A 157 14.32 -10.21 -11.09
N TRP A 158 14.05 -11.51 -11.07
CA TRP A 158 12.94 -12.11 -10.35
C TRP A 158 13.47 -12.80 -9.09
N PHE A 159 13.01 -12.35 -7.95
CA PHE A 159 13.22 -13.05 -6.68
C PHE A 159 12.12 -14.10 -6.52
N GLY A 160 12.52 -15.36 -6.36
CA GLY A 160 11.60 -16.48 -6.18
C GLY A 160 10.93 -16.47 -4.81
N GLU A 161 10.09 -17.47 -4.58
CA GLU A 161 9.39 -17.61 -3.29
C GLU A 161 10.39 -17.55 -2.12
N PRO A 162 10.09 -16.78 -1.07
CA PRO A 162 10.88 -16.79 0.14
C PRO A 162 10.93 -18.17 0.81
N ASP A 163 12.02 -18.45 1.51
CA ASP A 163 12.04 -19.54 2.48
C ASP A 163 10.91 -19.33 3.51
N PRO A 164 10.44 -20.37 4.22
CA PRO A 164 9.42 -20.19 5.24
C PRO A 164 9.79 -19.09 6.22
N VAL A 165 8.93 -18.11 6.41
CA VAL A 165 9.20 -16.88 7.17
C VAL A 165 8.28 -16.76 8.38
N GLU A 166 8.83 -16.17 9.45
CA GLU A 166 8.11 -15.81 10.67
C GLU A 166 8.16 -14.29 10.91
N ARG A 167 7.37 -13.81 11.88
CA ARG A 167 7.32 -12.38 12.23
C ARG A 167 8.69 -11.82 12.65
N LEU A 168 9.55 -12.63 13.22
CA LEU A 168 10.90 -12.23 13.65
C LEU A 168 11.84 -11.95 12.47
N ASP A 169 11.57 -12.52 11.30
CA ASP A 169 12.41 -12.34 10.11
C ASP A 169 12.15 -11.00 9.41
N LEU A 170 11.04 -10.33 9.74
CA LEU A 170 10.60 -9.11 9.06
C LEU A 170 11.64 -7.98 9.16
N ASP A 171 12.27 -7.78 10.32
CA ASP A 171 13.27 -6.74 10.51
C ASP A 171 14.53 -6.97 9.67
N ASP A 172 15.00 -8.22 9.58
CA ASP A 172 16.15 -8.57 8.76
C ASP A 172 15.81 -8.49 7.27
N ALA A 173 14.60 -8.86 6.89
CA ALA A 173 14.10 -8.73 5.52
C ALA A 173 13.99 -7.26 5.09
N GLN A 174 13.55 -6.36 5.99
CA GLN A 174 13.53 -4.93 5.73
C GLN A 174 14.95 -4.35 5.57
N ARG A 175 15.89 -4.75 6.44
CA ARG A 175 17.30 -4.34 6.29
C ARG A 175 17.90 -4.83 4.98
N ARG A 176 17.59 -6.06 4.56
CA ARG A 176 18.05 -6.63 3.28
C ARG A 176 17.51 -5.83 2.11
N ARG A 177 16.21 -5.53 2.07
CA ARG A 177 15.60 -4.68 1.05
C ARG A 177 16.35 -3.34 0.92
N ILE A 178 16.56 -2.65 2.05
CA ILE A 178 17.27 -1.38 2.08
C ILE A 178 18.69 -1.54 1.55
N THR A 179 19.41 -2.59 1.98
CA THR A 179 20.75 -2.89 1.49
C THR A 179 20.77 -3.09 0.00
N THR A 180 19.84 -3.89 -0.56
CA THR A 180 19.71 -4.12 -1.99
C THR A 180 19.45 -2.82 -2.74
N MET A 181 18.53 -1.96 -2.27
CA MET A 181 18.26 -0.68 -2.92
C MET A 181 19.50 0.22 -2.94
N LEU A 182 20.24 0.28 -1.84
CA LEU A 182 21.48 1.07 -1.75
C LEU A 182 22.61 0.48 -2.62
N ASP A 183 22.66 -0.83 -2.80
CA ASP A 183 23.62 -1.50 -3.69
C ASP A 183 23.28 -1.26 -5.17
N GLU A 184 21.99 -1.32 -5.54
CA GLU A 184 21.51 -1.00 -6.90
C GLU A 184 21.85 0.45 -7.32
N ALA A 185 21.86 1.39 -6.37
CA ALA A 185 22.25 2.76 -6.63
C ALA A 185 23.74 3.03 -6.35
N GLU A 186 24.54 2.01 -6.08
CA GLU A 186 25.99 2.07 -5.83
C GLU A 186 26.38 3.09 -4.73
N VAL A 187 25.50 3.31 -3.73
CA VAL A 187 25.70 4.34 -2.71
C VAL A 187 26.97 4.12 -1.90
N GLY A 188 27.86 5.12 -1.92
CA GLY A 188 29.14 5.12 -1.27
C GLY A 188 29.49 6.42 -0.55
N PRO A 189 30.76 6.52 -0.06
CA PRO A 189 31.23 7.69 0.67
C PRO A 189 31.25 8.97 -0.19
N GLY A 190 30.60 10.02 0.30
CA GLY A 190 30.57 11.33 -0.34
C GLY A 190 29.35 11.58 -1.20
N ASP A 191 28.58 10.55 -1.56
CA ASP A 191 27.37 10.69 -2.34
C ASP A 191 26.31 11.50 -1.60
N ARG A 192 25.54 12.24 -2.36
CA ARG A 192 24.32 12.91 -1.89
C ARG A 192 23.14 12.04 -2.24
N VAL A 193 22.39 11.67 -1.23
CA VAL A 193 21.24 10.77 -1.33
C VAL A 193 19.97 11.53 -0.96
N LEU A 194 18.90 11.31 -1.72
CA LEU A 194 17.56 11.79 -1.40
C LEU A 194 16.62 10.61 -1.11
N GLU A 195 15.95 10.63 0.03
CA GLU A 195 14.82 9.77 0.33
C GLU A 195 13.52 10.59 0.23
N MET A 196 12.64 10.26 -0.73
CA MET A 196 11.44 11.05 -1.05
C MET A 196 10.25 10.17 -1.46
N PRO A 197 9.24 10.01 -0.62
CA PRO A 197 9.17 10.43 0.77
C PRO A 197 9.98 9.52 1.68
N SER A 198 10.09 9.92 2.94
CA SER A 198 10.67 9.05 3.97
C SER A 198 9.91 7.72 4.09
N SER A 199 10.67 6.63 4.10
CA SER A 199 10.15 5.27 4.36
C SER A 199 10.34 4.83 5.83
N GLY A 200 10.47 5.79 6.74
CA GLY A 200 10.68 5.57 8.16
C GLY A 200 12.12 5.86 8.65
N GLY A 201 13.00 6.37 7.77
CA GLY A 201 14.36 6.84 8.12
C GLY A 201 15.42 5.74 8.26
N GLN A 202 15.07 4.46 8.18
CA GLN A 202 16.05 3.39 8.26
C GLN A 202 16.96 3.35 7.01
N LEU A 203 16.42 3.67 5.85
CA LEU A 203 17.20 3.82 4.61
C LEU A 203 18.23 4.95 4.77
N ALA A 204 17.80 6.12 5.23
CA ALA A 204 18.70 7.25 5.49
C ALA A 204 19.82 6.89 6.48
N VAL A 205 19.51 6.16 7.56
CA VAL A 205 20.53 5.70 8.51
C VAL A 205 21.54 4.76 7.84
N GLN A 206 21.12 3.83 7.00
CA GLN A 206 22.03 2.90 6.32
C GLN A 206 22.89 3.61 5.26
N ALA A 207 22.30 4.52 4.48
CA ALA A 207 23.04 5.34 3.52
C ALA A 207 24.12 6.20 4.22
N ALA A 208 23.76 6.87 5.33
CA ALA A 208 24.70 7.64 6.12
C ALA A 208 25.85 6.79 6.72
N LYS A 209 25.57 5.54 7.12
CA LYS A 209 26.61 4.59 7.56
C LYS A 209 27.56 4.17 6.44
N ARG A 210 27.14 4.26 5.17
CA ARG A 210 28.01 4.07 3.99
C ARG A 210 28.88 5.32 3.68
N GLY A 211 28.68 6.40 4.43
CA GLY A 211 29.41 7.66 4.26
C GLY A 211 28.73 8.68 3.35
N ALA A 212 27.50 8.43 2.94
CA ALA A 212 26.68 9.35 2.16
C ALA A 212 26.15 10.52 3.02
N ARG A 213 25.79 11.62 2.35
CA ARG A 213 24.99 12.72 2.92
C ARG A 213 23.56 12.58 2.45
N VAL A 214 22.63 12.54 3.37
CA VAL A 214 21.23 12.19 3.07
C VAL A 214 20.30 13.35 3.39
N ASP A 215 19.50 13.74 2.41
CA ASP A 215 18.32 14.57 2.62
C ASP A 215 17.09 13.66 2.63
N VAL A 216 16.23 13.82 3.63
CA VAL A 216 14.95 13.09 3.78
C VAL A 216 13.82 14.08 3.69
N LEU A 217 12.91 13.90 2.76
CA LEU A 217 11.71 14.72 2.61
C LEU A 217 10.47 13.98 3.11
N THR A 218 9.65 14.67 3.89
CA THR A 218 8.36 14.20 4.36
C THR A 218 7.32 15.31 4.26
N SER A 219 6.06 15.01 4.22
CA SER A 219 4.96 15.98 4.29
C SER A 219 4.31 16.05 5.68
N ASP A 220 4.85 15.31 6.66
CA ASP A 220 4.30 15.14 8.00
C ASP A 220 5.34 15.49 9.07
N GLU A 221 4.99 16.41 9.98
CA GLU A 221 5.92 16.88 11.02
C GLU A 221 6.18 15.81 12.09
N ASP A 222 5.17 15.06 12.49
CA ASP A 222 5.32 14.00 13.49
C ASP A 222 6.24 12.88 12.94
N HIS A 223 6.08 12.57 11.65
CA HIS A 223 6.97 11.63 10.95
C HIS A 223 8.42 12.18 10.87
N ALA A 224 8.59 13.46 10.57
CA ALA A 224 9.91 14.09 10.56
C ALA A 224 10.61 13.98 11.92
N ASP A 225 9.88 14.25 13.01
CA ASP A 225 10.42 14.14 14.36
C ASP A 225 10.82 12.71 14.72
N ALA A 226 10.01 11.72 14.32
CA ALA A 226 10.34 10.31 14.51
C ALA A 226 11.62 9.91 13.76
N VAL A 227 11.78 10.38 12.51
CA VAL A 227 12.98 10.13 11.71
C VAL A 227 14.20 10.83 12.32
N ARG A 228 14.09 12.11 12.75
CA ARG A 228 15.17 12.85 13.44
C ARG A 228 15.62 12.12 14.70
N ALA A 229 14.68 11.63 15.53
CA ALA A 229 14.99 10.84 16.73
C ALA A 229 15.75 9.55 16.40
N ARG A 230 15.33 8.83 15.34
CA ARG A 230 15.98 7.60 14.87
C ARG A 230 17.40 7.86 14.39
N VAL A 231 17.59 8.87 13.57
CA VAL A 231 18.88 9.31 13.03
C VAL A 231 19.84 9.72 14.17
N HIS A 232 19.34 10.45 15.15
CA HIS A 232 20.10 10.82 16.35
C HIS A 232 20.52 9.59 17.15
N THR A 233 19.59 8.65 17.41
CA THR A 233 19.87 7.40 18.13
C THR A 233 20.90 6.54 17.42
N ALA A 234 20.88 6.54 16.08
CA ALA A 234 21.85 5.82 15.26
C ALA A 234 23.25 6.49 15.19
N GLY A 235 23.39 7.69 15.73
CA GLY A 235 24.66 8.45 15.75
C GLY A 235 25.07 9.03 14.41
N VAL A 236 24.13 9.19 13.45
CA VAL A 236 24.38 9.70 12.09
C VAL A 236 23.77 11.08 11.82
N GLY A 237 23.34 11.81 12.86
CA GLY A 237 22.67 13.10 12.74
C GLY A 237 23.45 14.19 12.01
N GLY A 238 24.78 14.10 11.95
CA GLY A 238 25.61 15.03 11.17
C GLY A 238 25.62 14.78 9.66
N ALA A 239 25.10 13.63 9.21
CA ALA A 239 25.06 13.23 7.81
C ALA A 239 23.65 13.21 7.22
N VAL A 240 22.59 13.32 8.05
CA VAL A 240 21.20 13.25 7.62
C VAL A 240 20.47 14.54 7.97
N ASN A 241 19.86 15.15 6.96
CA ASN A 241 18.97 16.30 7.09
C ASN A 241 17.54 15.88 6.82
N VAL A 242 16.57 16.30 7.65
CA VAL A 242 15.15 15.94 7.52
C VAL A 242 14.32 17.20 7.39
N GLU A 243 13.65 17.34 6.25
CA GLU A 243 12.88 18.53 5.89
C GLU A 243 11.40 18.18 5.65
N VAL A 244 10.53 19.06 6.13
CA VAL A 244 9.09 18.97 5.89
C VAL A 244 8.71 19.83 4.69
N ILE A 245 8.06 19.24 3.71
CA ILE A 245 7.62 19.90 2.48
C ILE A 245 6.09 20.01 2.42
N ALA A 246 5.60 21.06 1.78
CA ALA A 246 4.17 21.21 1.55
C ALA A 246 3.73 20.29 0.38
N GLY A 247 3.07 19.20 0.71
CA GLY A 247 2.50 18.25 -0.25
C GLY A 247 3.42 17.07 -0.61
N PRO A 248 2.91 16.14 -1.43
CA PRO A 248 3.53 14.83 -1.63
C PRO A 248 4.75 14.83 -2.55
N VAL A 249 4.93 15.88 -3.35
CA VAL A 249 6.03 16.03 -4.32
C VAL A 249 6.60 17.43 -4.21
N PRO A 250 7.92 17.60 -4.02
CA PRO A 250 8.51 18.93 -3.86
C PRO A 250 8.49 19.73 -5.17
N SER A 251 7.97 20.95 -5.11
CA SER A 251 8.10 21.89 -6.22
C SER A 251 9.56 22.40 -6.34
N PRO A 252 9.97 22.93 -7.50
CA PRO A 252 11.30 23.51 -7.68
C PRO A 252 11.62 24.67 -6.72
N ARG A 253 10.60 25.35 -6.20
CA ARG A 253 10.76 26.44 -5.23
C ARG A 253 10.97 25.94 -3.80
N GLN A 254 10.45 24.75 -3.49
CA GLN A 254 10.59 24.13 -2.17
C GLN A 254 11.90 23.38 -2.05
N TRP A 255 12.31 22.68 -3.12
CA TRP A 255 13.50 21.84 -3.10
C TRP A 255 14.17 21.77 -4.47
N SER A 256 15.50 21.99 -4.50
CA SER A 256 16.28 22.08 -5.75
C SER A 256 17.64 21.37 -5.67
N GLY A 257 17.81 20.43 -4.76
CA GLY A 257 19.02 19.62 -4.66
C GLY A 257 19.30 18.78 -5.90
N ARG A 258 20.57 18.35 -6.08
CA ARG A 258 21.01 17.36 -7.08
C ARG A 258 21.63 16.20 -6.34
N TYR A 259 21.33 14.96 -6.73
CA TYR A 259 21.63 13.75 -5.98
C TYR A 259 22.19 12.67 -6.87
N GLU A 260 23.20 11.96 -6.38
CA GLU A 260 23.77 10.76 -7.01
C GLU A 260 22.80 9.56 -6.87
N ALA A 261 22.00 9.52 -5.77
CA ALA A 261 20.97 8.52 -5.62
C ALA A 261 19.66 9.10 -5.07
N ILE A 262 18.52 8.66 -5.63
CA ILE A 262 17.18 9.00 -5.15
C ILE A 262 16.42 7.71 -4.83
N PHE A 263 15.81 7.66 -3.64
CA PHE A 263 15.02 6.52 -3.19
C PHE A 263 13.58 6.90 -2.90
N SER A 264 12.69 5.98 -3.26
CA SER A 264 11.27 6.06 -2.92
C SER A 264 10.71 4.67 -2.67
N VAL A 265 9.80 4.58 -1.70
CA VAL A 265 9.16 3.32 -1.34
C VAL A 265 7.65 3.52 -1.31
N GLU A 266 6.96 2.84 -2.23
CA GLU A 266 5.50 2.73 -2.27
C GLU A 266 4.78 4.08 -2.18
N ARG A 267 5.20 5.02 -3.05
CA ARG A 267 4.64 6.37 -3.15
C ARG A 267 3.91 6.62 -4.45
N MET A 268 4.42 6.13 -5.58
CA MET A 268 3.86 6.45 -6.90
C MET A 268 2.38 6.13 -6.98
N GLU A 269 1.99 4.97 -6.49
CA GLU A 269 0.61 4.47 -6.50
C GLU A 269 -0.35 5.34 -5.71
N THR A 270 0.11 6.02 -4.67
CA THR A 270 -0.75 6.89 -3.83
C THR A 270 -1.09 8.21 -4.50
N LEU A 271 -0.40 8.56 -5.58
CA LEU A 271 -0.55 9.80 -6.33
C LEU A 271 -1.52 9.68 -7.51
N GLY A 272 -1.89 8.45 -7.86
CA GLY A 272 -2.67 8.13 -9.07
C GLY A 272 -1.89 8.32 -10.36
N LEU A 273 -2.40 7.79 -11.47
CA LEU A 273 -1.72 7.88 -12.77
C LEU A 273 -1.45 9.33 -13.20
N GLY A 274 -2.35 10.24 -12.88
CA GLY A 274 -2.12 11.68 -13.14
C GLY A 274 -0.98 12.30 -12.34
N GLY A 275 -0.70 11.77 -11.15
CA GLY A 275 0.39 12.21 -10.28
C GLY A 275 1.73 11.56 -10.61
N LEU A 276 1.73 10.38 -11.25
CA LEU A 276 2.93 9.62 -11.61
C LEU A 276 3.91 10.43 -12.46
N SER A 277 3.43 11.06 -13.54
CA SER A 277 4.28 11.88 -14.41
C SER A 277 4.86 13.09 -13.67
N HIS A 278 4.10 13.69 -12.77
CA HIS A 278 4.56 14.82 -11.96
C HIS A 278 5.65 14.40 -10.97
N TYR A 279 5.48 13.25 -10.38
CA TYR A 279 6.46 12.64 -9.49
C TYR A 279 7.77 12.32 -10.21
N LEU A 280 7.70 11.62 -11.35
CA LEU A 280 8.89 11.27 -12.15
C LEU A 280 9.63 12.51 -12.67
N LYS A 281 8.92 13.61 -13.05
CA LYS A 281 9.55 14.89 -13.37
C LYS A 281 10.31 15.52 -12.19
N ALA A 282 9.83 15.31 -10.97
CA ALA A 282 10.56 15.79 -9.79
C ALA A 282 11.82 14.96 -9.55
N VAL A 283 11.77 13.65 -9.74
CA VAL A 283 12.92 12.74 -9.70
C VAL A 283 13.96 13.17 -10.75
N ASP A 284 13.55 13.27 -12.03
CA ASP A 284 14.42 13.69 -13.15
C ASP A 284 15.15 15.02 -12.89
N ARG A 285 14.42 16.01 -12.40
CA ARG A 285 14.97 17.33 -12.06
C ARG A 285 16.05 17.28 -10.97
N MET A 286 15.94 16.35 -10.04
CA MET A 286 16.81 16.25 -8.86
C MET A 286 17.90 15.18 -9.00
N LEU A 287 17.80 14.28 -9.95
CA LEU A 287 18.83 13.29 -10.21
C LEU A 287 20.03 13.93 -10.93
N SER A 288 21.25 13.60 -10.54
CA SER A 288 22.48 14.01 -11.24
C SER A 288 22.62 13.25 -12.56
N ASP A 289 23.51 13.75 -13.43
CA ASP A 289 23.64 13.23 -14.80
C ASP A 289 24.11 11.76 -14.84
N ASP A 290 24.85 11.31 -13.82
CA ASP A 290 25.30 9.93 -13.64
C ASP A 290 24.59 9.24 -12.46
N GLY A 291 23.47 9.82 -11.98
CA GLY A 291 22.76 9.34 -10.80
C GLY A 291 21.77 8.19 -11.12
N LEU A 292 21.38 7.47 -10.08
CA LEU A 292 20.38 6.40 -10.15
C LEU A 292 19.21 6.66 -9.20
N ALA A 293 17.99 6.46 -9.68
CA ALA A 293 16.81 6.49 -8.82
C ALA A 293 16.27 5.06 -8.65
N VAL A 294 16.15 4.59 -7.40
CA VAL A 294 15.58 3.28 -7.09
C VAL A 294 14.23 3.47 -6.42
N ILE A 295 13.18 3.09 -7.14
CA ILE A 295 11.79 3.33 -6.76
C ILE A 295 11.07 2.00 -6.60
N GLN A 296 10.72 1.64 -5.36
CA GLN A 296 9.86 0.50 -5.08
C GLN A 296 8.40 0.94 -5.16
N SER A 297 7.56 0.16 -5.85
CA SER A 297 6.12 0.42 -5.95
C SER A 297 5.33 -0.87 -5.96
N ILE A 298 4.12 -0.81 -5.39
CA ILE A 298 3.08 -1.79 -5.69
C ILE A 298 2.57 -1.49 -7.10
N ILE A 299 2.45 -2.52 -7.90
CA ILE A 299 1.98 -2.43 -9.30
C ILE A 299 0.71 -3.26 -9.49
N ALA A 300 -0.12 -2.83 -10.43
CA ALA A 300 -1.15 -3.70 -10.99
C ALA A 300 -0.49 -4.67 -11.97
N THR A 301 -0.86 -5.94 -11.92
CA THR A 301 -0.48 -6.88 -12.99
C THR A 301 -1.31 -6.61 -14.24
N ASP A 302 -0.87 -7.11 -15.38
CA ASP A 302 -1.63 -6.96 -16.63
C ASP A 302 -2.97 -7.70 -16.58
N GLU A 303 -3.10 -8.68 -15.69
CA GLU A 303 -4.27 -9.50 -15.48
C GLU A 303 -5.16 -9.03 -14.32
N MET A 304 -4.85 -7.87 -13.72
CA MET A 304 -5.62 -7.35 -12.59
C MET A 304 -7.11 -7.23 -12.92
N ARG A 305 -7.93 -7.96 -12.17
CA ARG A 305 -9.39 -8.02 -12.34
C ARG A 305 -10.04 -6.67 -12.05
N GLU A 306 -11.17 -6.37 -12.70
CA GLU A 306 -11.95 -5.14 -12.43
C GLU A 306 -12.49 -5.13 -11.00
N THR A 307 -12.96 -6.28 -10.49
CA THR A 307 -13.41 -6.44 -9.10
C THR A 307 -12.29 -6.14 -8.09
N ALA A 308 -11.05 -6.48 -8.41
CA ALA A 308 -9.87 -6.14 -7.62
C ALA A 308 -9.63 -4.61 -7.61
N ARG A 309 -9.81 -3.93 -8.74
CA ARG A 309 -9.72 -2.46 -8.81
C ARG A 309 -10.81 -1.77 -8.00
N GLU A 310 -12.04 -2.28 -8.05
CA GLU A 310 -13.19 -1.78 -7.30
C GLU A 310 -13.02 -2.01 -5.78
N SER A 311 -12.42 -3.14 -5.38
CA SER A 311 -12.19 -3.44 -3.97
C SER A 311 -11.30 -2.42 -3.26
N LEU A 312 -10.48 -1.67 -4.01
CA LEU A 312 -9.63 -0.58 -3.50
C LEU A 312 -10.41 0.71 -3.17
N ASP A 313 -11.71 0.78 -3.42
CA ASP A 313 -12.50 1.99 -3.16
C ASP A 313 -12.52 2.37 -1.68
N VAL A 314 -12.41 1.41 -0.77
CA VAL A 314 -12.26 1.68 0.67
C VAL A 314 -10.97 2.45 0.97
N MET A 315 -9.87 2.10 0.29
CA MET A 315 -8.59 2.80 0.46
C MET A 315 -8.67 4.22 -0.11
N ARG A 316 -9.34 4.40 -1.24
CA ARG A 316 -9.59 5.72 -1.83
C ARG A 316 -10.50 6.58 -0.98
N ALA A 317 -11.49 5.98 -0.30
CA ALA A 317 -12.43 6.69 0.54
C ALA A 317 -11.82 7.15 1.88
N TYR A 318 -10.92 6.35 2.46
CA TYR A 318 -10.51 6.53 3.87
C TYR A 318 -9.01 6.77 4.08
N VAL A 319 -8.14 6.40 3.13
CA VAL A 319 -6.69 6.46 3.32
C VAL A 319 -6.00 7.28 2.22
N TRP A 320 -6.06 6.84 0.95
CA TRP A 320 -5.40 7.50 -0.17
C TRP A 320 -6.38 7.79 -1.31
N PRO A 321 -6.96 9.00 -1.37
CA PRO A 321 -8.02 9.34 -2.34
C PRO A 321 -7.64 9.18 -3.81
N ALA A 322 -6.35 9.24 -4.12
CA ALA A 322 -5.83 9.08 -5.47
C ALA A 322 -5.21 7.70 -5.75
N LEU A 323 -5.33 6.74 -4.81
CA LEU A 323 -4.72 5.42 -4.96
C LEU A 323 -5.06 4.76 -6.29
N GLU A 324 -4.04 4.43 -7.06
CA GLU A 324 -4.14 3.69 -8.31
C GLU A 324 -2.80 3.00 -8.58
N TYR A 325 -2.82 1.68 -8.69
CA TYR A 325 -1.61 0.94 -8.99
C TYR A 325 -1.27 1.04 -10.48
N PRO A 326 -0.10 1.61 -10.84
CA PRO A 326 0.34 1.61 -12.23
C PRO A 326 0.76 0.19 -12.64
N THR A 327 0.63 -0.14 -13.92
CA THR A 327 1.32 -1.31 -14.47
C THR A 327 2.82 -0.98 -14.69
N VAL A 328 3.65 -2.02 -14.82
CA VAL A 328 5.08 -1.86 -15.18
C VAL A 328 5.21 -1.04 -16.47
N GLN A 329 4.40 -1.35 -17.46
CA GLN A 329 4.40 -0.65 -18.74
C GLN A 329 4.06 0.84 -18.59
N GLN A 330 3.08 1.19 -17.78
CA GLN A 330 2.72 2.59 -17.51
C GLN A 330 3.86 3.38 -16.84
N VAL A 331 4.65 2.73 -15.96
CA VAL A 331 5.83 3.37 -15.36
C VAL A 331 6.90 3.63 -16.41
N ARG A 332 7.20 2.65 -17.28
CA ARG A 332 8.16 2.80 -18.39
C ARG A 332 7.74 3.90 -19.35
N GLU A 333 6.49 3.91 -19.77
CA GLU A 333 5.92 4.93 -20.66
C GLU A 333 5.97 6.31 -20.04
N ALA A 334 5.59 6.45 -18.75
CA ALA A 334 5.64 7.72 -18.08
C ALA A 334 7.08 8.26 -17.93
N ALA A 335 8.06 7.40 -17.63
CA ALA A 335 9.46 7.79 -17.60
C ALA A 335 9.95 8.22 -18.99
N ALA A 336 9.62 7.45 -20.04
CA ALA A 336 10.06 7.73 -21.41
C ALA A 336 9.44 9.00 -21.99
N GLU A 337 8.15 9.25 -21.76
CA GLU A 337 7.38 10.34 -22.36
C GLU A 337 7.60 11.67 -21.63
N TYR A 338 7.66 11.64 -20.30
CA TYR A 338 7.60 12.88 -19.52
C TYR A 338 8.93 13.33 -18.93
N THR A 339 10.00 12.53 -19.06
CA THR A 339 11.32 12.78 -18.43
C THR A 339 12.47 12.46 -19.36
N GLN A 340 13.70 12.80 -18.93
CA GLN A 340 14.94 12.33 -19.55
C GLN A 340 15.45 11.03 -18.90
N LEU A 341 14.61 10.34 -18.14
CA LEU A 341 14.96 9.07 -17.50
C LEU A 341 14.53 7.87 -18.36
N ALA A 342 15.27 6.79 -18.22
CA ALA A 342 14.90 5.46 -18.69
C ALA A 342 14.90 4.47 -17.52
N VAL A 343 14.00 3.50 -17.53
CA VAL A 343 14.09 2.33 -16.64
C VAL A 343 15.21 1.44 -17.19
N VAL A 344 16.23 1.19 -16.39
CA VAL A 344 17.40 0.39 -16.74
C VAL A 344 17.44 -0.97 -16.03
N ALA A 345 16.72 -1.09 -14.88
CA ALA A 345 16.53 -2.39 -14.24
C ALA A 345 15.17 -2.47 -13.54
N GLU A 346 14.69 -3.71 -13.40
CA GLU A 346 13.44 -4.07 -12.73
C GLU A 346 13.64 -5.30 -11.84
N ASN A 347 13.48 -5.11 -10.56
CA ASN A 347 13.58 -6.16 -9.56
C ASN A 347 12.17 -6.55 -9.09
N ASN A 348 11.69 -7.72 -9.50
CA ASN A 348 10.37 -8.23 -9.11
C ASN A 348 10.41 -8.88 -7.74
N LEU A 349 9.68 -8.29 -6.79
CA LEU A 349 9.54 -8.70 -5.40
C LEU A 349 8.12 -9.20 -5.08
N SER A 350 7.30 -9.57 -6.06
CA SER A 350 5.89 -9.92 -5.85
C SER A 350 5.72 -11.10 -4.90
N ALA A 351 6.58 -12.12 -4.97
CA ALA A 351 6.59 -13.24 -4.03
C ALA A 351 6.89 -12.77 -2.59
N HIS A 352 7.77 -11.79 -2.44
CA HIS A 352 8.12 -11.21 -1.14
C HIS A 352 7.01 -10.31 -0.58
N LEU A 353 6.26 -9.63 -1.43
CA LEU A 353 5.04 -8.91 -1.03
C LEU A 353 4.02 -9.89 -0.43
N ARG A 354 3.76 -11.02 -1.11
CA ARG A 354 2.86 -12.07 -0.61
C ARG A 354 3.28 -12.57 0.78
N ALA A 355 4.57 -12.72 1.03
CA ALA A 355 5.07 -13.12 2.34
C ALA A 355 5.04 -12.00 3.40
N THR A 356 5.15 -10.73 3.00
CA THR A 356 5.14 -9.58 3.91
C THR A 356 3.76 -9.32 4.51
N LEU A 357 2.72 -9.36 3.69
CA LEU A 357 1.36 -8.93 4.06
C LEU A 357 0.76 -9.73 5.23
N PRO A 358 0.82 -11.08 5.26
CA PRO A 358 0.35 -11.86 6.39
C PRO A 358 1.10 -11.53 7.70
N LEU A 359 2.41 -11.26 7.62
CA LEU A 359 3.22 -10.91 8.78
C LEU A 359 2.84 -9.54 9.34
N TRP A 360 2.60 -8.56 8.48
CA TRP A 360 2.10 -7.24 8.88
C TRP A 360 0.75 -7.34 9.56
N ARG A 361 -0.17 -8.09 8.95
CA ARG A 361 -1.50 -8.31 9.52
C ARG A 361 -1.42 -9.00 10.88
N ALA A 362 -0.63 -10.07 11.02
CA ALA A 362 -0.43 -10.77 12.28
C ALA A 362 0.20 -9.87 13.35
N ASN A 363 1.16 -8.99 12.98
CA ASN A 363 1.74 -8.01 13.90
C ASN A 363 0.67 -7.03 14.40
N PHE A 364 -0.12 -6.46 13.49
CA PHE A 364 -1.17 -5.49 13.82
C PHE A 364 -2.22 -6.11 14.76
N LEU A 365 -2.75 -7.27 14.40
CA LEU A 365 -3.77 -7.96 15.21
C LEU A 365 -3.25 -8.34 16.61
N SER A 366 -1.98 -8.72 16.72
CA SER A 366 -1.38 -9.06 18.03
C SER A 366 -1.19 -7.85 18.96
N ARG A 367 -1.31 -6.61 18.42
CA ARG A 367 -1.08 -5.34 19.15
C ARG A 367 -2.34 -4.50 19.34
N GLU A 368 -3.51 -5.11 19.36
CA GLU A 368 -4.80 -4.42 19.47
C GLU A 368 -4.88 -3.44 20.67
N ARG A 369 -4.34 -3.83 21.83
CA ARG A 369 -4.32 -2.94 23.02
C ARG A 369 -3.43 -1.72 22.83
N GLN A 370 -2.29 -1.88 22.15
CA GLN A 370 -1.38 -0.78 21.82
C GLN A 370 -2.03 0.15 20.79
N ALA A 371 -2.72 -0.40 19.78
CA ALA A 371 -3.48 0.38 18.81
C ALA A 371 -4.56 1.23 19.50
N ALA A 372 -5.31 0.66 20.44
CA ALA A 372 -6.30 1.39 21.22
C ALA A 372 -5.66 2.50 22.08
N ALA A 373 -4.51 2.22 22.72
CA ALA A 373 -3.76 3.20 23.51
C ALA A 373 -3.19 4.34 22.67
N ALA A 374 -2.84 4.08 21.40
CA ALA A 374 -2.41 5.07 20.41
C ALA A 374 -3.58 5.91 19.83
N GLY A 375 -4.83 5.69 20.28
CA GLY A 375 -6.00 6.46 19.85
C GLY A 375 -6.70 5.93 18.60
N PHE A 376 -6.32 4.75 18.11
CA PHE A 376 -7.02 4.08 17.00
C PHE A 376 -8.29 3.41 17.53
N ASP A 377 -9.45 3.99 17.22
CA ASP A 377 -10.75 3.46 17.62
C ASP A 377 -11.08 2.10 16.96
N PRO A 378 -12.12 1.38 17.41
CA PRO A 378 -12.47 0.07 16.84
C PRO A 378 -12.74 0.10 15.35
N VAL A 379 -13.38 1.16 14.82
CA VAL A 379 -13.69 1.31 13.40
C VAL A 379 -12.40 1.42 12.58
N PHE A 380 -11.45 2.24 13.04
CA PHE A 380 -10.15 2.38 12.38
C PHE A 380 -9.37 1.06 12.42
N ARG A 381 -9.42 0.32 13.54
CA ARG A 381 -8.74 -0.98 13.63
C ARG A 381 -9.32 -2.01 12.68
N HIS A 382 -10.64 -2.03 12.49
CA HIS A 382 -11.29 -2.85 11.46
C HIS A 382 -10.90 -2.39 10.05
N LEU A 383 -10.85 -1.08 9.77
CA LEU A 383 -10.38 -0.56 8.49
C LEU A 383 -8.97 -1.09 8.18
N TRP A 384 -8.07 -1.03 9.16
CA TRP A 384 -6.67 -1.40 8.94
C TRP A 384 -6.49 -2.91 8.80
N ASP A 385 -7.22 -3.73 9.57
CA ASP A 385 -7.27 -5.18 9.38
C ASP A 385 -7.83 -5.55 8.00
N TYR A 386 -8.94 -4.93 7.60
CA TYR A 386 -9.54 -5.12 6.27
C TYR A 386 -8.55 -4.76 5.16
N GLN A 387 -7.86 -3.64 5.28
CA GLN A 387 -6.86 -3.19 4.32
C GLN A 387 -5.74 -4.21 4.15
N LEU A 388 -5.16 -4.69 5.24
CA LEU A 388 -4.08 -5.68 5.19
C LEU A 388 -4.56 -7.01 4.60
N ALA A 389 -5.75 -7.47 4.99
CA ALA A 389 -6.37 -8.67 4.45
C ALA A 389 -6.73 -8.55 2.96
N LEU A 390 -7.20 -7.36 2.52
CA LEU A 390 -7.49 -7.09 1.13
C LEU A 390 -6.23 -7.17 0.26
N HIS A 391 -5.15 -6.53 0.70
CA HIS A 391 -3.89 -6.57 -0.04
C HIS A 391 -3.29 -7.99 -0.06
N GLU A 392 -3.43 -8.75 1.01
CA GLU A 392 -3.05 -10.17 1.06
C GLU A 392 -3.84 -10.98 0.02
N ALA A 393 -5.16 -10.78 -0.09
CA ALA A 393 -6.00 -11.43 -1.08
C ALA A 393 -5.61 -11.03 -2.52
N LEU A 394 -5.38 -9.73 -2.77
CA LEU A 394 -4.96 -9.20 -4.08
C LEU A 394 -3.60 -9.75 -4.51
N ALA A 395 -2.62 -9.78 -3.60
CA ALA A 395 -1.29 -10.30 -3.89
C ALA A 395 -1.30 -11.84 -4.10
N THR A 396 -2.12 -12.57 -3.34
CA THR A 396 -2.28 -14.01 -3.48
C THR A 396 -2.91 -14.39 -4.82
N ALA A 397 -3.87 -13.57 -5.28
CA ALA A 397 -4.53 -13.75 -6.58
C ALA A 397 -3.72 -13.17 -7.75
N GLU A 398 -2.52 -12.63 -7.49
CA GLU A 398 -1.65 -12.01 -8.47
C GLU A 398 -2.27 -10.80 -9.21
N ASP A 399 -3.30 -10.17 -8.62
CA ASP A 399 -3.84 -8.90 -9.11
C ASP A 399 -2.85 -7.74 -8.93
N ILE A 400 -2.05 -7.80 -7.86
CA ILE A 400 -1.00 -6.83 -7.57
C ILE A 400 0.35 -7.51 -7.36
N GLY A 401 1.41 -6.77 -7.66
CA GLY A 401 2.79 -7.17 -7.41
C GLY A 401 3.61 -6.05 -6.79
N CYS A 402 4.90 -6.30 -6.59
CA CYS A 402 5.86 -5.31 -6.13
C CYS A 402 7.09 -5.32 -7.02
N VAL A 403 7.48 -4.15 -7.51
CA VAL A 403 8.66 -3.99 -8.35
C VAL A 403 9.52 -2.83 -7.85
N GLN A 404 10.85 -3.05 -7.84
CA GLN A 404 11.82 -1.96 -7.70
C GLN A 404 12.30 -1.59 -9.11
N PHE A 405 12.04 -0.37 -9.51
CA PHE A 405 12.53 0.22 -10.76
C PHE A 405 13.82 0.96 -10.49
N VAL A 406 14.83 0.69 -11.30
CA VAL A 406 16.06 1.51 -11.36
C VAL A 406 15.96 2.40 -12.59
N LEU A 407 16.01 3.72 -12.36
CA LEU A 407 15.95 4.71 -13.42
C LEU A 407 17.28 5.45 -13.51
N ALA A 408 17.74 5.69 -14.73
CA ALA A 408 18.94 6.45 -15.06
C ALA A 408 18.62 7.54 -16.09
N PRO A 409 19.40 8.62 -16.19
CA PRO A 409 19.38 9.55 -17.33
C PRO A 409 19.65 8.82 -18.65
N LYS A 410 18.95 9.27 -19.74
CA LYS A 410 19.11 8.70 -21.11
C LYS A 410 20.43 9.10 -21.73
#